data_70561c3d7273eca8721302defe8a42e7
#
_entry.id   70561c3d7273eca8721302defe8a42e7
#
_cell.length_a   1.000
_cell.length_b   1.000
_cell.length_c   1.000
_cell.angle_alpha   90.00
_cell.angle_beta   90.00
_cell.angle_gamma   90.00
#
_symmetry.space_group_name_H-M   'P 1'
#
loop_
_entity.id
_entity.type
_entity.pdbx_description
1 polymer ?
#
loop_
_entity_poly.entity_id
_entity_poly.type
_entity_poly.pdbx_seq_one_letter_code
_entity_poly.pdbx_strand_id
1 'polypeptide(L)'
;MNDVAYWTHRLADRRYFVGLLIGCLIIIGHLISTIPDSVARLDGNEYLFTPYTQWLALHTDGWTIAFYFCLPITCALSFGQTVGEDRRSGFFWHVLPELSQSRVVAESLGVSFLGGALTAMIPLALDFGVLSCFLPLIAPDTVMNAALGVTTDFSFWPTLLFTSPGLWVLFYIGLAGAVGGGYALLASTSALFLRDRFSPLGIGFVGTMVLNVLNATLIQVAVSPVLFSIGTSPAALPALPWIIGFGGLSCLCLGIGSAWGVRRNAIR
;
A
#
# COMPACT_ATOMS: atom_id res chain seq x y z
N MET A 1 -22.64 23.76 -4.95
CA MET A 1 -21.85 22.76 -5.73
C MET A 1 -22.07 21.43 -5.05
N ASN A 2 -22.53 20.38 -5.77
CA ASN A 2 -22.78 19.09 -5.13
C ASN A 2 -21.45 18.52 -4.59
N ASP A 3 -21.42 18.11 -3.32
CA ASP A 3 -20.22 17.58 -2.64
C ASP A 3 -19.53 16.50 -3.48
N VAL A 4 -20.30 15.62 -4.11
CA VAL A 4 -19.80 14.53 -4.98
C VAL A 4 -19.03 15.07 -6.19
N ALA A 5 -19.51 16.13 -6.85
CA ALA A 5 -18.84 16.69 -8.02
C ALA A 5 -17.50 17.37 -7.67
N TYR A 6 -17.39 17.95 -6.47
CA TYR A 6 -16.15 18.50 -5.96
C TYR A 6 -15.09 17.41 -5.75
N TRP A 7 -15.48 16.32 -5.09
CA TRP A 7 -14.54 15.22 -4.80
C TRP A 7 -14.14 14.45 -6.05
N THR A 8 -15.07 14.23 -7.00
CA THR A 8 -14.73 13.56 -8.28
C THR A 8 -13.79 14.39 -9.14
N HIS A 9 -13.97 15.70 -9.20
CA HIS A 9 -13.03 16.57 -9.92
C HIS A 9 -11.64 16.55 -9.28
N ARG A 10 -11.58 16.44 -7.97
CA ARG A 10 -10.33 16.38 -7.21
C ARG A 10 -9.61 15.05 -7.40
N LEU A 11 -10.34 13.93 -7.45
CA LEU A 11 -9.80 12.62 -7.78
C LEU A 11 -9.27 12.54 -9.22
N ALA A 12 -9.76 13.38 -10.13
CA ALA A 12 -9.34 13.43 -11.52
C ALA A 12 -8.10 14.32 -11.78
N ASP A 13 -7.51 14.97 -10.76
CA ASP A 13 -6.32 15.78 -10.95
C ASP A 13 -5.11 14.90 -11.29
N ARG A 14 -4.47 15.19 -12.43
CA ARG A 14 -3.32 14.43 -12.97
C ARG A 14 -2.18 14.25 -11.98
N ARG A 15 -2.00 15.15 -11.04
CA ARG A 15 -0.91 15.09 -10.03
C ARG A 15 -1.02 13.87 -9.13
N TYR A 16 -2.26 13.42 -8.86
CA TYR A 16 -2.51 12.30 -7.97
C TYR A 16 -2.22 10.94 -8.62
N PHE A 17 -2.14 10.90 -9.95
CA PHE A 17 -1.81 9.67 -10.67
C PHE A 17 -0.31 9.37 -10.73
N VAL A 18 0.57 10.28 -10.30
CA VAL A 18 2.03 10.06 -10.38
C VAL A 18 2.47 8.85 -9.57
N GLY A 19 1.97 8.70 -8.33
CA GLY A 19 2.29 7.54 -7.50
C GLY A 19 1.80 6.22 -8.11
N LEU A 20 0.57 6.21 -8.63
CA LEU A 20 0.01 5.06 -9.34
C LEU A 20 0.84 4.70 -10.58
N LEU A 21 1.24 5.71 -11.36
CA LEU A 21 2.03 5.51 -12.57
C LEU A 21 3.40 4.88 -12.23
N ILE A 22 4.07 5.33 -11.18
CA ILE A 22 5.33 4.73 -10.73
C ILE A 22 5.10 3.25 -10.34
N GLY A 23 4.05 2.95 -9.58
CA GLY A 23 3.69 1.58 -9.22
C GLY A 23 3.45 0.71 -10.46
N CYS A 24 2.68 1.21 -11.44
CA CYS A 24 2.42 0.50 -12.70
C CYS A 24 3.69 0.30 -13.54
N LEU A 25 4.62 1.26 -13.55
CA LEU A 25 5.90 1.11 -14.28
C LEU A 25 6.76 0.00 -13.68
N ILE A 26 6.80 -0.13 -12.36
CA ILE A 26 7.51 -1.23 -11.68
C ILE A 26 6.87 -2.57 -12.07
N ILE A 27 5.53 -2.66 -12.06
CA ILE A 27 4.81 -3.87 -12.50
C ILE A 27 5.09 -4.22 -13.96
N ILE A 28 5.10 -3.24 -14.85
CA ILE A 28 5.44 -3.47 -16.26
C ILE A 28 6.86 -4.05 -16.38
N GLY A 29 7.82 -3.53 -15.63
CA GLY A 29 9.17 -4.07 -15.58
C GLY A 29 9.20 -5.51 -15.09
N HIS A 30 8.47 -5.83 -14.02
CA HIS A 30 8.30 -7.19 -13.51
C HIS A 30 7.72 -8.14 -14.57
N LEU A 31 6.62 -7.77 -15.20
CA LEU A 31 5.94 -8.56 -16.22
C LEU A 31 6.84 -8.83 -17.43
N ILE A 32 7.56 -7.82 -17.92
CA ILE A 32 8.49 -7.95 -19.06
C ILE A 32 9.63 -8.94 -18.74
N SER A 33 10.10 -8.97 -17.49
CA SER A 33 11.17 -9.91 -17.08
C SER A 33 10.63 -11.31 -16.77
N THR A 34 9.46 -11.42 -16.14
CA THR A 34 8.95 -12.68 -15.58
C THR A 34 8.19 -13.53 -16.60
N ILE A 35 7.36 -12.91 -17.47
CA ILE A 35 6.53 -13.67 -18.41
C ILE A 35 7.37 -14.47 -19.41
N PRO A 36 8.38 -13.91 -20.13
CA PRO A 36 9.15 -14.68 -21.08
C PRO A 36 9.91 -15.84 -20.45
N ASP A 37 10.50 -15.61 -19.26
CA ASP A 37 11.25 -16.64 -18.53
C ASP A 37 10.33 -17.77 -18.05
N SER A 38 9.16 -17.41 -17.51
CA SER A 38 8.17 -18.39 -17.05
C SER A 38 7.58 -19.21 -18.19
N VAL A 39 7.19 -18.58 -19.30
CA VAL A 39 6.63 -19.25 -20.47
C VAL A 39 7.64 -20.18 -21.10
N ALA A 40 8.93 -19.80 -21.18
CA ALA A 40 9.98 -20.64 -21.72
C ALA A 40 10.24 -21.93 -20.88
N ARG A 41 9.83 -21.91 -19.60
CA ARG A 41 10.04 -23.03 -18.64
C ARG A 41 8.78 -23.84 -18.36
N LEU A 42 7.67 -23.58 -19.06
CA LEU A 42 6.39 -24.25 -18.81
C LEU A 42 6.42 -25.76 -19.11
N ASP A 43 7.22 -26.21 -20.07
CA ASP A 43 7.23 -27.61 -20.53
C ASP A 43 7.53 -28.59 -19.40
N GLY A 44 6.48 -29.20 -18.87
CA GLY A 44 6.50 -30.18 -17.78
C GLY A 44 6.64 -29.58 -16.36
N ASN A 45 6.61 -28.26 -16.23
CA ASN A 45 6.77 -27.55 -14.94
C ASN A 45 5.60 -26.59 -14.64
N GLU A 46 4.40 -26.87 -15.15
CA GLU A 46 3.24 -25.98 -15.04
C GLU A 46 2.86 -25.64 -13.60
N TYR A 47 3.12 -26.54 -12.65
CA TYR A 47 2.86 -26.33 -11.22
C TYR A 47 3.81 -25.32 -10.57
N LEU A 48 5.01 -25.11 -11.15
CA LEU A 48 5.98 -24.17 -10.62
C LEU A 48 5.78 -22.75 -11.18
N PHE A 49 5.26 -22.65 -12.41
CA PHE A 49 5.06 -21.39 -13.12
C PHE A 49 3.58 -21.07 -13.26
N THR A 50 2.95 -20.71 -12.17
CA THR A 50 1.53 -20.29 -12.11
C THR A 50 1.45 -18.78 -11.82
N PRO A 51 0.33 -18.11 -12.11
CA PRO A 51 0.16 -16.72 -11.71
C PRO A 51 0.32 -16.50 -10.21
N TYR A 52 0.01 -17.49 -9.39
CA TYR A 52 0.13 -17.43 -7.95
C TYR A 52 1.57 -17.44 -7.47
N THR A 53 2.42 -18.28 -8.09
CA THR A 53 3.83 -18.45 -7.71
C THR A 53 4.71 -17.34 -8.26
N GLN A 54 4.36 -16.78 -9.43
CA GLN A 54 5.09 -15.71 -10.11
C GLN A 54 4.57 -14.31 -9.77
N TRP A 55 3.51 -14.21 -8.97
CA TRP A 55 2.95 -12.93 -8.55
C TRP A 55 3.96 -12.13 -7.74
N LEU A 56 4.08 -10.83 -8.05
CA LEU A 56 5.06 -9.95 -7.43
C LEU A 56 5.06 -9.99 -5.89
N ALA A 57 3.89 -10.12 -5.26
CA ALA A 57 3.82 -10.18 -3.80
C ALA A 57 4.40 -11.49 -3.20
N LEU A 58 4.53 -12.55 -3.99
CA LEU A 58 5.11 -13.83 -3.56
C LEU A 58 6.50 -14.08 -4.15
N HIS A 59 6.73 -13.64 -5.38
CA HIS A 59 7.99 -13.80 -6.08
C HIS A 59 9.04 -12.82 -5.51
N THR A 60 10.08 -13.36 -4.86
CA THR A 60 11.10 -12.55 -4.17
C THR A 60 12.20 -12.16 -5.14
N ASP A 61 11.98 -11.14 -5.94
CA ASP A 61 12.94 -10.60 -6.91
C ASP A 61 13.25 -9.11 -6.67
N GLY A 62 14.09 -8.53 -7.53
CA GLY A 62 14.43 -7.10 -7.46
C GLY A 62 13.23 -6.17 -7.66
N TRP A 63 12.23 -6.58 -8.45
CA TRP A 63 11.02 -5.80 -8.69
C TRP A 63 10.10 -5.77 -7.47
N THR A 64 9.99 -6.88 -6.76
CA THR A 64 9.30 -6.96 -5.47
C THR A 64 9.91 -6.00 -4.47
N ILE A 65 11.24 -6.03 -4.33
CA ILE A 65 11.96 -5.11 -3.45
C ILE A 65 11.71 -3.66 -3.89
N ALA A 66 11.82 -3.35 -5.18
CA ALA A 66 11.60 -2.00 -5.70
C ALA A 66 10.17 -1.50 -5.43
N PHE A 67 9.14 -2.34 -5.66
CA PHE A 67 7.76 -1.98 -5.43
C PHE A 67 7.48 -1.67 -3.96
N TYR A 68 7.81 -2.59 -3.07
CA TYR A 68 7.54 -2.43 -1.64
C TYR A 68 8.44 -1.38 -0.98
N PHE A 69 9.65 -1.17 -1.47
CA PHE A 69 10.50 -0.07 -1.04
C PHE A 69 9.94 1.30 -1.43
N CYS A 70 9.42 1.44 -2.63
CA CYS A 70 8.81 2.67 -3.11
C CYS A 70 7.38 2.91 -2.59
N LEU A 71 6.69 1.88 -2.08
CA LEU A 71 5.29 1.93 -1.67
C LEU A 71 4.96 3.11 -0.74
N PRO A 72 5.73 3.40 0.33
CA PRO A 72 5.43 4.52 1.22
C PRO A 72 5.43 5.88 0.50
N ILE A 73 6.34 6.06 -0.46
CA ILE A 73 6.45 7.31 -1.23
C ILE A 73 5.34 7.39 -2.28
N THR A 74 5.11 6.32 -3.03
CA THR A 74 4.10 6.31 -4.11
C THR A 74 2.69 6.54 -3.56
N CYS A 75 2.34 5.91 -2.43
CA CYS A 75 1.05 6.13 -1.77
C CYS A 75 0.93 7.55 -1.18
N ALA A 76 2.00 8.08 -0.60
CA ALA A 76 2.02 9.45 -0.10
C ALA A 76 1.90 10.49 -1.23
N LEU A 77 2.54 10.25 -2.39
CA LEU A 77 2.48 11.13 -3.56
C LEU A 77 1.07 11.23 -4.14
N SER A 78 0.31 10.16 -4.15
CA SER A 78 -1.00 10.11 -4.81
C SER A 78 -2.00 11.08 -4.20
N PHE A 79 -2.22 11.02 -2.89
CA PHE A 79 -3.24 11.83 -2.22
C PHE A 79 -2.80 12.44 -0.88
N GLY A 80 -1.64 12.05 -0.37
CA GLY A 80 -1.14 12.52 0.92
C GLY A 80 -0.84 14.03 0.99
N GLN A 81 -0.74 14.71 -0.16
CA GLN A 81 -0.47 16.16 -0.21
C GLN A 81 -1.73 17.04 -0.25
N THR A 82 -2.92 16.47 -0.52
CA THR A 82 -4.16 17.24 -0.74
C THR A 82 -4.46 18.21 0.39
N VAL A 83 -4.41 17.73 1.61
CA VAL A 83 -4.69 18.53 2.82
C VAL A 83 -3.66 19.67 3.00
N GLY A 84 -2.40 19.41 2.68
CA GLY A 84 -1.34 20.42 2.74
C GLY A 84 -1.47 21.50 1.66
N GLU A 85 -1.89 21.13 0.45
CA GLU A 85 -2.13 22.08 -0.65
C GLU A 85 -3.36 22.96 -0.39
N ASP A 86 -4.43 22.41 0.13
CA ASP A 86 -5.63 23.18 0.52
C ASP A 86 -5.34 24.22 1.59
N ARG A 87 -4.51 23.86 2.56
CA ARG A 87 -4.07 24.79 3.56
C ARG A 87 -3.25 25.94 2.96
N ARG A 88 -2.33 25.64 2.03
CA ARG A 88 -1.45 26.64 1.42
C ARG A 88 -2.18 27.55 0.43
N SER A 89 -3.12 27.00 -0.32
CA SER A 89 -3.93 27.74 -1.28
C SER A 89 -4.98 28.64 -0.60
N GLY A 90 -5.15 28.53 0.73
CA GLY A 90 -6.20 29.24 1.44
C GLY A 90 -7.61 28.68 1.21
N PHE A 91 -7.73 27.56 0.53
CA PHE A 91 -9.01 26.91 0.20
C PHE A 91 -9.86 26.64 1.43
N PHE A 92 -9.26 26.25 2.55
CA PHE A 92 -9.97 26.09 3.82
C PHE A 92 -10.76 27.34 4.23
N TRP A 93 -10.24 28.54 3.99
CA TRP A 93 -10.90 29.78 4.36
C TRP A 93 -12.16 30.08 3.53
N HIS A 94 -12.23 29.55 2.31
CA HIS A 94 -13.40 29.73 1.44
C HIS A 94 -14.49 28.69 1.71
N VAL A 95 -14.15 27.49 2.17
CA VAL A 95 -15.08 26.37 2.39
C VAL A 95 -15.60 26.31 3.84
N LEU A 96 -14.80 26.78 4.80
CA LEU A 96 -15.16 26.76 6.23
C LEU A 96 -16.45 27.50 6.60
N PRO A 97 -16.87 28.58 5.94
CA PRO A 97 -18.15 29.23 6.26
C PRO A 97 -19.36 28.35 5.97
N GLU A 98 -19.24 27.40 5.04
CA GLU A 98 -20.36 26.55 4.60
C GLU A 98 -20.36 25.16 5.24
N LEU A 99 -19.20 24.63 5.65
CA LEU A 99 -19.02 23.28 6.18
C LEU A 99 -18.27 23.28 7.51
N SER A 100 -18.60 22.36 8.40
CA SER A 100 -17.83 22.19 9.64
C SER A 100 -16.40 21.71 9.35
N GLN A 101 -15.42 22.31 10.01
CA GLN A 101 -13.99 21.96 9.85
C GLN A 101 -13.72 20.46 10.00
N SER A 102 -14.36 19.83 10.98
CA SER A 102 -14.20 18.40 11.26
C SER A 102 -14.68 17.54 10.09
N ARG A 103 -15.75 17.92 9.40
CA ARG A 103 -16.28 17.21 8.25
C ARG A 103 -15.32 17.30 7.05
N VAL A 104 -14.85 18.49 6.71
CA VAL A 104 -13.92 18.70 5.59
C VAL A 104 -12.63 17.90 5.77
N VAL A 105 -12.08 17.90 6.99
CA VAL A 105 -10.87 17.12 7.28
C VAL A 105 -11.12 15.63 7.24
N ALA A 106 -12.23 15.16 7.81
CA ALA A 106 -12.56 13.73 7.77
C ALA A 106 -12.75 13.23 6.33
N GLU A 107 -13.44 13.99 5.49
CA GLU A 107 -13.62 13.69 4.08
C GLU A 107 -12.27 13.69 3.32
N SER A 108 -11.42 14.70 3.55
CA SER A 108 -10.08 14.77 2.95
C SER A 108 -9.18 13.60 3.36
N LEU A 109 -9.23 13.17 4.61
CA LEU A 109 -8.50 12.00 5.10
C LEU A 109 -9.06 10.71 4.50
N GLY A 110 -10.37 10.58 4.37
CA GLY A 110 -11.01 9.45 3.70
C GLY A 110 -10.56 9.32 2.24
N VAL A 111 -10.55 10.42 1.49
CA VAL A 111 -10.06 10.45 0.10
C VAL A 111 -8.57 10.11 0.03
N SER A 112 -7.76 10.63 0.96
CA SER A 112 -6.34 10.30 1.02
C SER A 112 -6.10 8.82 1.28
N PHE A 113 -6.85 8.22 2.23
CA PHE A 113 -6.77 6.79 2.51
C PHE A 113 -7.14 5.95 1.29
N LEU A 114 -8.30 6.24 0.67
CA LEU A 114 -8.77 5.50 -0.51
C LEU A 114 -7.79 5.64 -1.68
N GLY A 115 -7.29 6.84 -1.93
CA GLY A 115 -6.32 7.08 -2.99
C GLY A 115 -5.00 6.34 -2.77
N GLY A 116 -4.46 6.36 -1.55
CA GLY A 116 -3.27 5.59 -1.19
C GLY A 116 -3.51 4.08 -1.28
N ALA A 117 -4.68 3.61 -0.84
CA ALA A 117 -5.07 2.20 -0.97
C ALA A 117 -5.14 1.76 -2.43
N LEU A 118 -5.81 2.51 -3.29
CA LEU A 118 -5.90 2.22 -4.72
C LEU A 118 -4.53 2.25 -5.41
N THR A 119 -3.64 3.15 -4.99
CA THR A 119 -2.26 3.22 -5.51
C THR A 119 -1.46 1.95 -5.24
N ALA A 120 -1.71 1.26 -4.12
CA ALA A 120 -1.10 -0.03 -3.82
C ALA A 120 -1.84 -1.20 -4.48
N MET A 121 -3.18 -1.19 -4.47
CA MET A 121 -4.00 -2.32 -4.92
C MET A 121 -4.00 -2.48 -6.43
N ILE A 122 -4.10 -1.38 -7.20
CA ILE A 122 -4.25 -1.44 -8.65
C ILE A 122 -3.03 -2.09 -9.32
N PRO A 123 -1.78 -1.69 -9.02
CA PRO A 123 -0.62 -2.35 -9.62
C PRO A 123 -0.54 -3.85 -9.31
N LEU A 124 -0.79 -4.26 -8.05
CA LEU A 124 -0.77 -5.67 -7.67
C LEU A 124 -1.89 -6.49 -8.33
N ALA A 125 -3.08 -5.90 -8.48
CA ALA A 125 -4.17 -6.54 -9.19
C ALA A 125 -3.89 -6.67 -10.71
N LEU A 126 -3.27 -5.64 -11.31
CA LEU A 126 -2.84 -5.68 -12.71
C LEU A 126 -1.77 -6.74 -12.94
N ASP A 127 -0.78 -6.85 -12.05
CA ASP A 127 0.26 -7.87 -12.12
C ASP A 127 -0.34 -9.26 -12.15
N PHE A 128 -1.18 -9.58 -11.16
CA PHE A 128 -1.86 -10.88 -11.10
C PHE A 128 -2.77 -11.13 -12.33
N GLY A 129 -3.54 -10.10 -12.74
CA GLY A 129 -4.44 -10.21 -13.88
C GLY A 129 -3.71 -10.49 -15.19
N VAL A 130 -2.59 -9.81 -15.44
CA VAL A 130 -1.79 -10.03 -16.65
C VAL A 130 -1.11 -11.41 -16.60
N LEU A 131 -0.49 -11.79 -15.48
CA LEU A 131 0.10 -13.14 -15.31
C LEU A 131 -0.93 -14.25 -15.58
N SER A 132 -2.18 -14.06 -15.14
CA SER A 132 -3.27 -15.02 -15.37
C SER A 132 -3.68 -15.15 -16.83
N CYS A 133 -3.31 -14.21 -17.70
CA CYS A 133 -3.53 -14.33 -19.14
C CYS A 133 -2.46 -15.17 -19.86
N PHE A 134 -1.28 -15.31 -19.28
CA PHE A 134 -0.14 -15.98 -19.91
C PHE A 134 0.23 -17.31 -19.26
N LEU A 135 -0.07 -17.50 -17.98
CA LEU A 135 0.30 -18.67 -17.20
C LEU A 135 -0.91 -19.51 -16.82
N PRO A 136 -0.76 -20.83 -16.66
CA PRO A 136 -1.87 -21.73 -16.29
C PRO A 136 -2.35 -21.44 -14.86
N LEU A 137 -3.68 -21.28 -14.69
CA LEU A 137 -4.36 -21.04 -13.41
C LEU A 137 -4.45 -22.32 -12.57
N ILE A 138 -3.31 -22.97 -12.31
CA ILE A 138 -3.20 -24.16 -11.49
C ILE A 138 -2.96 -23.74 -10.04
N ALA A 139 -3.72 -24.33 -9.09
CA ALA A 139 -3.49 -24.08 -7.68
C ALA A 139 -2.10 -24.62 -7.27
N PRO A 140 -1.32 -23.87 -6.48
CA PRO A 140 -0.05 -24.35 -5.98
C PRO A 140 -0.20 -25.63 -5.16
N ASP A 141 0.72 -26.56 -5.31
CA ASP A 141 0.79 -27.80 -4.54
C ASP A 141 1.79 -27.67 -3.38
N THR A 142 1.45 -28.22 -2.22
CA THR A 142 2.26 -28.10 -1.00
C THR A 142 3.64 -28.75 -1.13
N VAL A 143 3.77 -29.82 -1.92
CA VAL A 143 5.03 -30.54 -2.11
C VAL A 143 5.87 -29.88 -3.19
N MET A 144 5.24 -29.65 -4.37
CA MET A 144 5.96 -29.07 -5.52
C MET A 144 6.40 -27.63 -5.27
N ASN A 145 5.61 -26.87 -4.50
CA ASN A 145 5.88 -25.47 -4.20
C ASN A 145 6.46 -25.24 -2.79
N ALA A 146 7.02 -26.26 -2.15
CA ALA A 146 7.65 -26.15 -0.83
C ALA A 146 8.79 -25.10 -0.79
N ALA A 147 9.49 -24.92 -1.92
CA ALA A 147 10.57 -23.94 -2.07
C ALA A 147 10.10 -22.46 -1.96
N LEU A 148 8.80 -22.17 -2.09
CA LEU A 148 8.27 -20.81 -1.91
C LEU A 148 8.41 -20.28 -0.48
N GLY A 149 8.72 -21.14 0.51
CA GLY A 149 8.90 -20.75 1.90
C GLY A 149 7.64 -20.18 2.57
N VAL A 150 6.46 -20.47 2.02
CA VAL A 150 5.15 -20.01 2.55
C VAL A 150 4.79 -20.85 3.77
N THR A 151 5.23 -20.42 4.94
CA THR A 151 4.96 -21.06 6.22
C THR A 151 4.18 -20.13 7.15
N THR A 152 3.66 -20.66 8.25
CA THR A 152 2.88 -19.90 9.24
C THR A 152 3.67 -18.78 9.90
N ASP A 153 4.99 -18.88 9.91
CA ASP A 153 5.83 -17.86 10.53
C ASP A 153 6.11 -16.67 9.60
N PHE A 154 6.08 -16.90 8.28
CA PHE A 154 6.46 -15.90 7.27
C PHE A 154 5.32 -15.47 6.34
N SER A 155 4.13 -16.06 6.47
CA SER A 155 2.96 -15.74 5.67
C SER A 155 1.68 -15.82 6.49
N PHE A 156 0.72 -14.92 6.22
CA PHE A 156 -0.61 -15.04 6.81
C PHE A 156 -1.42 -16.08 6.04
N TRP A 157 -2.05 -16.99 6.80
CA TRP A 157 -2.90 -18.05 6.26
C TRP A 157 -2.29 -18.82 5.08
N PRO A 158 -1.11 -19.46 5.28
CA PRO A 158 -0.45 -20.21 4.22
C PRO A 158 -1.33 -21.31 3.63
N THR A 159 -2.20 -21.93 4.45
CA THR A 159 -3.15 -22.94 4.01
C THR A 159 -4.13 -22.41 2.95
N LEU A 160 -4.46 -21.12 2.98
CA LEU A 160 -5.37 -20.48 2.02
C LEU A 160 -4.76 -20.44 0.61
N LEU A 161 -3.43 -20.28 0.49
CA LEU A 161 -2.73 -20.34 -0.80
C LEU A 161 -2.93 -21.68 -1.50
N PHE A 162 -2.95 -22.78 -0.75
CA PHE A 162 -3.07 -24.13 -1.31
C PHE A 162 -4.52 -24.59 -1.46
N THR A 163 -5.46 -24.05 -0.68
CA THR A 163 -6.88 -24.43 -0.74
C THR A 163 -7.72 -23.50 -1.60
N SER A 164 -7.44 -22.20 -1.54
CA SER A 164 -8.22 -21.16 -2.24
C SER A 164 -7.30 -20.00 -2.63
N PRO A 165 -6.37 -20.21 -3.59
CA PRO A 165 -5.29 -19.26 -3.88
C PRO A 165 -5.80 -17.88 -4.34
N GLY A 166 -6.95 -17.80 -5.01
CA GLY A 166 -7.57 -16.53 -5.38
C GLY A 166 -7.97 -15.67 -4.17
N LEU A 167 -8.50 -16.31 -3.10
CA LEU A 167 -8.81 -15.57 -1.86
C LEU A 167 -7.55 -15.10 -1.15
N TRP A 168 -6.48 -15.89 -1.20
CA TRP A 168 -5.19 -15.50 -0.65
C TRP A 168 -4.62 -14.25 -1.38
N VAL A 169 -4.68 -14.22 -2.70
CA VAL A 169 -4.29 -13.04 -3.51
C VAL A 169 -5.13 -11.82 -3.13
N LEU A 170 -6.45 -11.95 -3.05
CA LEU A 170 -7.34 -10.85 -2.67
C LEU A 170 -7.04 -10.33 -1.26
N PHE A 171 -6.74 -11.22 -0.32
CA PHE A 171 -6.34 -10.84 1.04
C PHE A 171 -5.07 -9.97 1.03
N TYR A 172 -4.01 -10.36 0.31
CA TYR A 172 -2.77 -9.60 0.25
C TYR A 172 -2.90 -8.29 -0.54
N ILE A 173 -3.72 -8.24 -1.59
CA ILE A 173 -4.07 -6.98 -2.27
C ILE A 173 -4.78 -6.03 -1.28
N GLY A 174 -5.74 -6.54 -0.51
CA GLY A 174 -6.44 -5.77 0.51
C GLY A 174 -5.51 -5.26 1.62
N LEU A 175 -4.59 -6.10 2.07
CA LEU A 175 -3.60 -5.77 3.09
C LEU A 175 -2.62 -4.70 2.59
N ALA A 176 -2.12 -4.83 1.36
CA ALA A 176 -1.29 -3.81 0.71
C ALA A 176 -2.05 -2.48 0.56
N GLY A 177 -3.34 -2.55 0.23
CA GLY A 177 -4.22 -1.38 0.19
C GLY A 177 -4.37 -0.70 1.54
N ALA A 178 -4.59 -1.47 2.61
CA ALA A 178 -4.68 -0.92 3.97
C ALA A 178 -3.37 -0.23 4.40
N VAL A 179 -2.23 -0.83 4.09
CA VAL A 179 -0.90 -0.27 4.35
C VAL A 179 -0.67 1.00 3.51
N GLY A 180 -0.98 0.97 2.21
CA GLY A 180 -0.85 2.13 1.32
C GLY A 180 -1.75 3.30 1.74
N GLY A 181 -3.00 3.01 2.11
CA GLY A 181 -3.92 4.00 2.69
C GLY A 181 -3.37 4.61 3.99
N GLY A 182 -2.76 3.78 4.85
CA GLY A 182 -2.10 4.23 6.08
C GLY A 182 -0.96 5.22 5.81
N TYR A 183 -0.11 4.97 4.80
CA TYR A 183 0.96 5.90 4.41
C TYR A 183 0.42 7.21 3.86
N ALA A 184 -0.64 7.17 3.07
CA ALA A 184 -1.28 8.39 2.58
C ALA A 184 -1.92 9.21 3.72
N LEU A 185 -2.55 8.54 4.70
CA LEU A 185 -3.05 9.20 5.92
C LEU A 185 -1.91 9.84 6.73
N LEU A 186 -0.81 9.13 6.91
CA LEU A 186 0.36 9.64 7.63
C LEU A 186 0.92 10.90 6.95
N ALA A 187 1.03 10.88 5.61
CA ALA A 187 1.46 12.03 4.84
C ALA A 187 0.49 13.21 4.97
N SER A 188 -0.83 12.96 4.84
CA SER A 188 -1.88 13.99 4.96
C SER A 188 -1.91 14.62 6.35
N THR A 189 -1.80 13.81 7.40
CA THR A 189 -1.78 14.30 8.78
C THR A 189 -0.51 15.10 9.07
N SER A 190 0.65 14.63 8.63
CA SER A 190 1.92 15.34 8.82
C SER A 190 1.96 16.67 8.07
N ALA A 191 1.30 16.79 6.91
CA ALA A 191 1.17 18.02 6.16
C ALA A 191 0.42 19.14 6.90
N LEU A 192 -0.38 18.81 7.93
CA LEU A 192 -1.01 19.79 8.82
C LEU A 192 -0.01 20.46 9.76
N PHE A 193 1.08 19.79 10.10
CA PHE A 193 2.09 20.28 11.04
C PHE A 193 3.32 20.89 10.36
N LEU A 194 3.68 20.36 9.20
CA LEU A 194 4.85 20.76 8.43
C LEU A 194 4.49 21.86 7.43
N ARG A 195 5.37 22.86 7.31
CA ARG A 195 5.20 23.95 6.33
C ARG A 195 5.73 23.60 4.95
N ASP A 196 6.63 22.67 4.90
CA ASP A 196 7.34 22.23 3.73
C ASP A 196 6.49 21.25 2.91
N ARG A 197 6.71 21.20 1.59
CA ARG A 197 5.93 20.37 0.68
C ARG A 197 6.44 18.93 0.63
N PHE A 198 7.74 18.72 0.82
CA PHE A 198 8.37 17.43 0.59
C PHE A 198 8.47 16.57 1.85
N SER A 199 8.66 17.20 3.03
CA SER A 199 8.81 16.48 4.29
C SER A 199 7.65 15.54 4.61
N PRO A 200 6.37 15.88 4.38
CA PRO A 200 5.28 14.94 4.62
C PRO A 200 5.36 13.66 3.80
N LEU A 201 5.89 13.73 2.57
CA LEU A 201 6.09 12.57 1.70
C LEU A 201 7.16 11.63 2.23
N GLY A 202 8.24 12.19 2.78
CA GLY A 202 9.39 11.44 3.28
C GLY A 202 9.14 10.76 4.62
N ILE A 203 8.21 11.24 5.45
CA ILE A 203 8.00 10.71 6.82
C ILE A 203 7.65 9.23 6.79
N GLY A 204 6.73 8.81 5.95
CA GLY A 204 6.35 7.40 5.82
C GLY A 204 7.52 6.53 5.39
N PHE A 205 8.29 7.00 4.42
CA PHE A 205 9.48 6.31 3.92
C PHE A 205 10.57 6.19 4.99
N VAL A 206 10.97 7.30 5.60
CA VAL A 206 11.99 7.30 6.66
C VAL A 206 11.55 6.43 7.85
N GLY A 207 10.29 6.54 8.27
CA GLY A 207 9.75 5.70 9.32
C GLY A 207 9.84 4.21 8.97
N THR A 208 9.50 3.84 7.74
CA THR A 208 9.64 2.46 7.25
C THR A 208 11.09 1.99 7.26
N MET A 209 12.04 2.83 6.82
CA MET A 209 13.45 2.48 6.84
C MET A 209 13.97 2.26 8.26
N VAL A 210 13.60 3.13 9.20
CA VAL A 210 13.95 2.96 10.62
C VAL A 210 13.36 1.64 11.16
N LEU A 211 12.10 1.34 10.89
CA LEU A 211 11.47 0.09 11.31
C LEU A 211 12.14 -1.14 10.68
N ASN A 212 12.54 -1.08 9.41
CA ASN A 212 13.25 -2.17 8.75
C ASN A 212 14.64 -2.40 9.36
N VAL A 213 15.38 -1.34 9.70
CA VAL A 213 16.68 -1.45 10.39
C VAL A 213 16.48 -2.03 11.80
N LEU A 214 15.50 -1.56 12.55
CA LEU A 214 15.18 -2.12 13.88
C LEU A 214 14.79 -3.59 13.79
N ASN A 215 14.01 -3.96 12.77
CA ASN A 215 13.64 -5.34 12.50
C ASN A 215 14.88 -6.22 12.26
N ALA A 216 15.80 -5.76 11.41
CA ALA A 216 17.00 -6.53 11.07
C ALA A 216 18.00 -6.67 12.22
N THR A 217 18.05 -5.69 13.14
CA THR A 217 19.10 -5.61 14.17
C THR A 217 18.65 -6.06 15.56
N LEU A 218 17.41 -5.77 15.97
CA LEU A 218 16.99 -5.89 17.36
C LEU A 218 15.81 -6.83 17.59
N ILE A 219 14.79 -6.82 16.72
CA ILE A 219 13.49 -7.39 17.06
C ILE A 219 13.29 -8.77 16.42
N GLN A 220 13.88 -9.06 15.27
CA GLN A 220 13.76 -10.31 14.49
C GLN A 220 12.30 -10.70 14.14
N VAL A 221 11.33 -9.82 14.41
CA VAL A 221 9.93 -9.97 14.07
C VAL A 221 9.54 -8.80 13.17
N ALA A 222 8.80 -9.04 12.12
CA ALA A 222 8.35 -8.00 11.21
C ALA A 222 7.53 -6.94 11.96
N VAL A 223 8.04 -5.71 12.03
CA VAL A 223 7.36 -4.55 12.63
C VAL A 223 6.96 -3.54 11.56
N SER A 224 7.66 -3.55 10.44
CA SER A 224 7.39 -2.64 9.34
C SER A 224 6.09 -3.01 8.62
N PRO A 225 5.15 -2.04 8.43
CA PRO A 225 3.89 -2.30 7.76
C PRO A 225 4.05 -2.85 6.32
N VAL A 226 5.12 -2.47 5.63
CA VAL A 226 5.43 -2.97 4.29
C VAL A 226 5.67 -4.48 4.30
N LEU A 227 6.36 -5.01 5.32
CA LEU A 227 6.65 -6.45 5.41
C LEU A 227 5.39 -7.30 5.62
N PHE A 228 4.32 -6.71 6.15
CA PHE A 228 3.03 -7.41 6.30
C PHE A 228 2.33 -7.66 4.96
N SER A 229 2.55 -6.80 3.98
CA SER A 229 1.89 -6.86 2.68
C SER A 229 2.64 -7.73 1.65
N ILE A 230 3.79 -8.29 2.02
CA ILE A 230 4.53 -9.25 1.21
C ILE A 230 4.03 -10.66 1.53
N GLY A 231 3.77 -11.45 0.51
CA GLY A 231 3.22 -12.82 0.65
C GLY A 231 4.13 -13.77 1.40
N THR A 232 5.46 -13.57 1.28
CA THR A 232 6.47 -14.26 2.09
C THR A 232 7.39 -13.21 2.70
N SER A 233 7.17 -12.92 3.98
CA SER A 233 7.96 -11.91 4.70
C SER A 233 9.39 -12.43 4.95
N PRO A 234 10.43 -11.59 4.83
CA PRO A 234 11.80 -11.97 5.19
C PRO A 234 12.03 -12.10 6.70
N ALA A 235 11.06 -11.76 7.53
CA ALA A 235 11.11 -11.88 8.97
C ALA A 235 9.79 -12.49 9.49
N ALA A 236 9.85 -13.13 10.66
CA ALA A 236 8.69 -13.73 11.29
C ALA A 236 7.57 -12.68 11.47
N LEU A 237 6.35 -13.03 11.06
CA LEU A 237 5.19 -12.15 11.17
C LEU A 237 4.60 -12.20 12.58
N PRO A 238 4.20 -11.07 13.17
CA PRO A 238 3.41 -11.08 14.39
C PRO A 238 2.02 -11.63 14.11
N ALA A 239 1.33 -12.11 15.15
CA ALA A 239 -0.03 -12.59 15.00
C ALA A 239 -0.97 -11.51 14.43
N LEU A 240 -1.84 -11.88 13.50
CA LEU A 240 -2.74 -10.97 12.79
C LEU A 240 -3.53 -10.00 13.70
N PRO A 241 -4.05 -10.42 14.89
CA PRO A 241 -4.71 -9.49 15.82
C PRO A 241 -3.82 -8.32 16.26
N TRP A 242 -2.51 -8.53 16.41
CA TRP A 242 -1.57 -7.44 16.73
C TRP A 242 -1.45 -6.42 15.60
N ILE A 243 -1.45 -6.88 14.35
CA ILE A 243 -1.38 -6.00 13.18
C ILE A 243 -2.66 -5.18 13.06
N ILE A 244 -3.82 -5.81 13.25
CA ILE A 244 -5.12 -5.12 13.24
C ILE A 244 -5.17 -4.11 14.38
N GLY A 245 -4.75 -4.49 15.57
CA GLY A 245 -4.69 -3.60 16.74
C GLY A 245 -3.74 -2.41 16.52
N PHE A 246 -2.55 -2.66 16.00
CA PHE A 246 -1.57 -1.62 15.69
C PHE A 246 -2.06 -0.69 14.56
N GLY A 247 -2.65 -1.25 13.51
CA GLY A 247 -3.24 -0.48 12.41
C GLY A 247 -4.39 0.39 12.89
N GLY A 248 -5.30 -0.15 13.68
CA GLY A 248 -6.41 0.58 14.29
C GLY A 248 -5.94 1.71 15.22
N LEU A 249 -4.97 1.43 16.09
CA LEU A 249 -4.37 2.44 16.98
C LEU A 249 -3.67 3.55 16.17
N SER A 250 -2.94 3.19 15.13
CA SER A 250 -2.28 4.14 14.24
C SER A 250 -3.31 5.06 13.54
N CYS A 251 -4.39 4.51 13.01
CA CYS A 251 -5.47 5.28 12.41
C CYS A 251 -6.15 6.22 13.43
N LEU A 252 -6.38 5.76 14.65
CA LEU A 252 -6.93 6.60 15.74
C LEU A 252 -5.97 7.75 16.10
N CYS A 253 -4.69 7.47 16.27
CA CYS A 253 -3.68 8.49 16.55
C CYS A 253 -3.58 9.54 15.43
N LEU A 254 -3.63 9.10 14.17
CA LEU A 254 -3.64 9.99 13.01
C LEU A 254 -4.94 10.83 12.95
N GLY A 255 -6.09 10.23 13.27
CA GLY A 255 -7.36 10.95 13.36
C GLY A 255 -7.35 12.03 14.46
N ILE A 256 -6.88 11.70 15.65
CA ILE A 256 -6.73 12.67 16.76
C ILE A 256 -5.71 13.75 16.40
N GLY A 257 -4.56 13.37 15.83
CA GLY A 257 -3.53 14.29 15.39
C GLY A 257 -4.05 15.28 14.35
N SER A 258 -4.84 14.81 13.36
CA SER A 258 -5.43 15.66 12.36
C SER A 258 -6.45 16.65 12.96
N ALA A 259 -7.32 16.19 13.85
CA ALA A 259 -8.27 17.05 14.54
C ALA A 259 -7.57 18.15 15.37
N TRP A 260 -6.48 17.79 16.06
CA TRP A 260 -5.65 18.75 16.79
C TRP A 260 -4.93 19.72 15.87
N GLY A 261 -4.34 19.23 14.78
CA GLY A 261 -3.66 20.04 13.76
C GLY A 261 -4.57 21.10 13.15
N VAL A 262 -5.84 20.76 12.87
CA VAL A 262 -6.84 21.71 12.37
C VAL A 262 -7.17 22.77 13.41
N ARG A 263 -7.45 22.38 14.65
CA ARG A 263 -7.75 23.35 15.75
C ARG A 263 -6.60 24.33 15.95
N ARG A 264 -5.36 23.85 15.95
CA ARG A 264 -4.16 24.71 16.10
C ARG A 264 -4.02 25.73 14.95
N ASN A 265 -4.41 25.35 13.74
CA ASN A 265 -4.31 26.22 12.58
C ASN A 265 -5.49 27.19 12.43
N ALA A 266 -6.65 26.88 13.01
CA ALA A 266 -7.82 27.77 13.03
C ALA A 266 -7.63 28.96 14.00
N ILE A 267 -6.70 28.86 14.95
CA ILE A 267 -6.42 29.90 15.96
C ILE A 267 -5.33 30.89 15.48
N ARG A 268 -4.67 30.60 14.36
CA ARG A 268 -3.64 31.45 13.75
C ARG A 268 -4.13 32.07 12.44
#